data_6372d76ed1709eea4069696f9c912be9
#
_entry.id   6372d76ed1709eea4069696f9c912be9
#
_cell.length_a   1.000
_cell.length_b   1.000
_cell.length_c   1.000
_cell.angle_alpha   90.00
_cell.angle_beta   90.00
_cell.angle_gamma   90.00
#
_symmetry.space_group_name_H-M   'P 1'
#
loop_
_entity.id
_entity.type
_entity.pdbx_description
1 polymer ?
#
loop_
_entity_poly.entity_id
_entity_poly.type
_entity_poly.pdbx_seq_one_letter_code
_entity_poly.pdbx_strand_id
1 'polypeptide(L)'
;MEKENNFKHVNDDQNQEQNTVNNADLDIFTQEDGHPVVKRVERKNTNYKYTKMSNFVLKLSRFYAPMPMWKLATITSGLAVIFGIISVFFVKNPGIYNFGAAAFGQAAARITNVLLKNNPSITPEIYNVIDHALFWILYIILSIPIFIFGWKKTGKIFTLLTILFLVVSSLVSFLIGQIPGTDKLYIIGNFAHNDIPEKLKDHITKEYFGNKSQMWSLIPLAWNDAGNVIAQIIFGVVYGAVLAWFFAVIAIIGGSAGVTGIIGEYMSVVKRKNFGTINGYINLVILVIAVFIGSYLPGSLLIDSFKHVQPEQLAASVAVKGTFEYGKALEAINSLNSLAWKPSMYLSPNFVSTFVSNFIFVIFLNKLFPRFKVVQCKIYSPHMSAIKAAIIGDQKTINSFTVTVGEGGYSGAKTKILSSITLYKQIPRLIKKVRSVDKNALITVSNVASVDGKLYIPENKF
;
A
#
# COMPACT_ATOMS: atom_id res chain seq x y z
N MET A 1 20.72 17.17 52.84
CA MET A 1 19.99 18.49 52.90
C MET A 1 20.45 19.51 51.86
N GLU A 2 21.60 19.34 51.20
CA GLU A 2 22.09 20.30 50.19
C GLU A 2 21.64 20.04 48.73
N LYS A 3 21.04 18.93 48.43
CA LYS A 3 20.56 18.62 47.05
C LYS A 3 19.13 19.08 46.71
N GLU A 4 18.32 19.40 47.70
CA GLU A 4 16.94 19.88 47.46
C GLU A 4 16.86 21.38 47.18
N ASN A 5 17.81 22.16 47.62
CA ASN A 5 17.80 23.63 47.42
C ASN A 5 18.24 24.05 46.00
N ASN A 6 19.06 23.24 45.32
CA ASN A 6 19.48 23.57 43.93
C ASN A 6 18.38 23.33 42.87
N PHE A 7 17.41 22.48 43.14
CA PHE A 7 16.29 22.26 42.21
C PHE A 7 15.19 23.34 42.26
N LYS A 8 15.05 24.00 43.41
CA LYS A 8 14.09 25.12 43.53
C LYS A 8 14.58 26.39 42.87
N HIS A 9 15.89 26.67 42.93
CA HIS A 9 16.44 27.89 42.28
C HIS A 9 16.45 27.82 40.76
N VAL A 10 16.69 26.66 40.17
CA VAL A 10 16.66 26.49 38.70
C VAL A 10 15.24 26.58 38.12
N ASN A 11 14.23 26.19 38.87
CA ASN A 11 12.83 26.35 38.45
C ASN A 11 12.28 27.78 38.59
N ASP A 12 12.77 28.54 39.57
CA ASP A 12 12.35 29.91 39.77
C ASP A 12 12.97 30.86 38.73
N ASP A 13 14.22 30.62 38.31
CA ASP A 13 14.86 31.41 37.24
C ASP A 13 14.23 31.14 35.86
N GLN A 14 13.84 29.90 35.54
CA GLN A 14 13.12 29.62 34.31
C GLN A 14 11.69 30.20 34.28
N ASN A 15 11.02 30.26 35.44
CA ASN A 15 9.72 30.91 35.56
C ASN A 15 9.81 32.44 35.55
N GLN A 16 10.91 33.03 36.04
CA GLN A 16 11.13 34.45 35.96
C GLN A 16 11.52 34.90 34.55
N GLU A 17 12.36 34.17 33.82
CA GLU A 17 12.65 34.47 32.39
C GLU A 17 11.42 34.30 31.50
N GLN A 18 10.58 33.30 31.71
CA GLN A 18 9.33 33.14 30.95
C GLN A 18 8.29 34.22 31.29
N ASN A 19 8.27 34.72 32.53
CA ASN A 19 7.37 35.80 32.93
C ASN A 19 7.90 37.19 32.48
N THR A 20 9.21 37.40 32.40
CA THR A 20 9.77 38.67 31.92
C THR A 20 9.65 38.83 30.40
N VAL A 21 9.83 37.75 29.62
CA VAL A 21 9.58 37.79 28.16
C VAL A 21 8.10 38.06 27.83
N ASN A 22 7.18 37.47 28.60
CA ASN A 22 5.74 37.71 28.42
C ASN A 22 5.31 39.14 28.86
N ASN A 23 6.01 39.74 29.76
CA ASN A 23 5.67 41.12 30.23
C ASN A 23 6.23 42.19 29.28
N ALA A 24 7.44 42.01 28.74
CA ALA A 24 8.04 42.95 27.80
C ALA A 24 7.26 43.05 26.46
N ASP A 25 6.75 41.93 25.97
CA ASP A 25 5.92 41.92 24.76
C ASP A 25 4.51 42.50 24.99
N LEU A 26 3.98 42.43 26.20
CA LEU A 26 2.70 43.03 26.57
C LEU A 26 2.77 44.57 26.76
N ASP A 27 3.85 45.07 27.31
CA ASP A 27 4.05 46.52 27.55
C ASP A 27 4.25 47.30 26.24
N ILE A 28 4.82 46.69 25.22
CA ILE A 28 5.04 47.33 23.90
C ILE A 28 3.70 47.53 23.14
N PHE A 29 2.67 46.73 23.42
CA PHE A 29 1.38 46.83 22.73
C PHE A 29 0.31 47.64 23.45
N THR A 30 0.51 47.98 24.71
CA THR A 30 -0.47 48.75 25.52
C THR A 30 -0.34 50.27 25.40
N GLN A 31 0.75 50.78 24.83
CA GLN A 31 0.99 52.21 24.75
C GLN A 31 0.45 52.93 23.51
N GLU A 32 0.08 52.23 22.44
CA GLU A 32 -0.28 52.93 21.19
C GLU A 32 -1.78 53.22 21.00
N ASP A 33 -2.72 52.60 21.70
CA ASP A 33 -4.14 52.69 21.32
C ASP A 33 -5.13 53.15 22.41
N GLY A 34 -4.73 53.61 23.58
CA GLY A 34 -5.63 54.27 24.57
C GLY A 34 -6.82 53.45 25.12
N HIS A 35 -6.85 52.16 24.90
CA HIS A 35 -7.90 51.28 25.37
C HIS A 35 -7.64 50.75 26.80
N PRO A 36 -8.69 50.60 27.63
CA PRO A 36 -8.51 50.17 29.01
C PRO A 36 -7.86 48.77 29.08
N VAL A 37 -6.76 48.69 29.81
CA VAL A 37 -6.05 47.46 30.11
C VAL A 37 -7.01 46.47 30.77
N VAL A 38 -7.36 45.39 30.09
CA VAL A 38 -8.12 44.29 30.68
C VAL A 38 -7.29 43.72 31.82
N LYS A 39 -7.76 43.84 33.07
CA LYS A 39 -7.12 43.24 34.24
C LYS A 39 -6.73 41.79 33.97
N ARG A 40 -5.50 41.46 34.31
CA ARG A 40 -4.95 40.11 34.23
C ARG A 40 -5.93 39.09 34.80
N VAL A 41 -6.61 38.35 33.96
CA VAL A 41 -7.43 37.23 34.40
C VAL A 41 -6.47 36.06 34.67
N GLU A 42 -6.42 35.61 35.94
CA GLU A 42 -5.65 34.43 36.29
C GLU A 42 -6.11 33.21 35.45
N ARG A 43 -5.25 32.80 34.52
CA ARG A 43 -5.52 31.63 33.70
C ARG A 43 -5.41 30.40 34.59
N LYS A 44 -6.50 29.70 34.86
CA LYS A 44 -6.44 28.28 35.22
C LYS A 44 -5.91 27.54 34.01
N ASN A 45 -4.60 27.43 33.92
CA ASN A 45 -3.92 26.82 32.76
C ASN A 45 -3.97 25.30 32.85
N THR A 46 -4.95 24.69 32.26
CA THR A 46 -4.83 23.34 31.77
C THR A 46 -4.07 23.36 30.43
N ASN A 47 -2.75 23.29 30.49
CA ASN A 47 -1.91 23.22 29.30
C ASN A 47 -2.08 21.85 28.60
N TYR A 48 -3.08 21.73 27.74
CA TYR A 48 -3.17 20.60 26.83
C TYR A 48 -2.16 20.77 25.68
N LYS A 49 -1.01 20.12 25.81
CA LYS A 49 -0.05 20.05 24.72
C LYS A 49 -0.50 18.96 23.74
N TYR A 50 -1.22 19.31 22.69
CA TYR A 50 -1.46 18.42 21.57
C TYR A 50 -0.16 18.22 20.79
N THR A 51 0.63 17.21 21.21
CA THR A 51 1.89 16.87 20.52
C THR A 51 1.70 15.92 19.37
N LYS A 52 0.49 15.40 19.15
CA LYS A 52 0.22 14.38 18.13
C LYS A 52 -0.72 14.93 17.07
N MET A 53 -0.20 15.21 15.90
CA MET A 53 -1.05 15.27 14.73
C MET A 53 -1.65 13.86 14.50
N SER A 54 -2.98 13.79 14.47
CA SER A 54 -3.74 12.53 14.41
C SER A 54 -3.55 11.76 13.10
N ASN A 55 -2.98 12.38 12.07
CA ASN A 55 -2.80 11.79 10.76
C ASN A 55 -1.58 10.87 10.70
N PHE A 56 -1.80 9.64 10.27
CA PHE A 56 -0.76 8.61 10.09
C PHE A 56 0.43 9.09 9.25
N VAL A 57 0.16 9.82 8.16
CA VAL A 57 1.21 10.37 7.28
C VAL A 57 2.12 11.36 8.01
N LEU A 58 1.56 12.16 8.92
CA LEU A 58 2.35 13.09 9.74
C LEU A 58 3.15 12.36 10.82
N LYS A 59 2.69 11.20 11.30
CA LYS A 59 3.49 10.33 12.19
C LYS A 59 4.69 9.73 11.47
N LEU A 60 4.58 9.48 10.17
CA LEU A 60 5.67 9.03 9.31
C LEU A 60 6.62 10.15 8.88
N SER A 61 6.52 11.34 9.48
CA SER A 61 7.36 12.51 9.15
C SER A 61 8.87 12.23 9.21
N ARG A 62 9.29 11.23 9.98
CA ARG A 62 10.69 10.80 10.05
C ARG A 62 11.22 10.30 8.70
N PHE A 63 10.36 9.68 7.87
CA PHE A 63 10.74 9.16 6.56
C PHE A 63 10.77 10.22 5.47
N TYR A 64 10.16 11.40 5.70
CA TYR A 64 10.27 12.56 4.79
C TYR A 64 11.56 13.37 4.99
N ALA A 65 12.29 13.12 6.07
CA ALA A 65 13.57 13.79 6.29
C ALA A 65 14.61 13.25 5.29
N PRO A 66 15.49 14.09 4.74
CA PRO A 66 16.58 13.63 3.90
C PRO A 66 17.41 12.61 4.67
N MET A 67 17.51 11.39 4.13
CA MET A 67 18.28 10.29 4.69
C MET A 67 19.38 9.87 3.71
N PRO A 68 20.53 9.39 4.20
CA PRO A 68 21.56 8.84 3.33
C PRO A 68 21.05 7.55 2.66
N MET A 69 21.57 7.28 1.45
CA MET A 69 21.13 6.16 0.61
C MET A 69 21.19 4.80 1.32
N TRP A 70 22.20 4.54 2.12
CA TRP A 70 22.32 3.28 2.84
C TRP A 70 21.16 3.04 3.82
N LYS A 71 20.67 4.10 4.53
CA LYS A 71 19.50 3.99 5.40
C LYS A 71 18.22 3.72 4.62
N LEU A 72 18.05 4.41 3.48
CA LEU A 72 16.91 4.17 2.59
C LEU A 72 16.90 2.73 2.07
N ALA A 73 18.07 2.24 1.64
CA ALA A 73 18.23 0.86 1.17
C ALA A 73 17.93 -0.17 2.27
N THR A 74 18.45 0.02 3.49
CA THR A 74 18.20 -0.88 4.62
C THR A 74 16.73 -0.93 5.00
N ILE A 75 16.05 0.21 5.09
CA ILE A 75 14.62 0.26 5.42
C ILE A 75 13.80 -0.39 4.31
N THR A 76 14.13 -0.11 3.05
CA THR A 76 13.47 -0.70 1.88
C THR A 76 13.63 -2.21 1.86
N SER A 77 14.84 -2.74 2.12
CA SER A 77 15.11 -4.18 2.19
C SER A 77 14.35 -4.83 3.34
N GLY A 78 14.34 -4.24 4.53
CA GLY A 78 13.57 -4.76 5.66
C GLY A 78 12.07 -4.84 5.37
N LEU A 79 11.51 -3.80 4.77
CA LEU A 79 10.11 -3.81 4.33
C LEU A 79 9.85 -4.84 3.23
N ALA A 80 10.80 -5.03 2.30
CA ALA A 80 10.69 -6.01 1.24
C ALA A 80 10.70 -7.46 1.76
N VAL A 81 11.50 -7.76 2.79
CA VAL A 81 11.50 -9.08 3.46
C VAL A 81 10.11 -9.36 4.06
N ILE A 82 9.58 -8.43 4.85
CA ILE A 82 8.26 -8.59 5.46
C ILE A 82 7.18 -8.74 4.38
N PHE A 83 7.24 -7.94 3.33
CA PHE A 83 6.30 -8.02 2.20
C PHE A 83 6.39 -9.37 1.48
N GLY A 84 7.60 -9.89 1.26
CA GLY A 84 7.82 -11.20 0.63
C GLY A 84 7.15 -12.33 1.41
N ILE A 85 7.27 -12.32 2.74
CA ILE A 85 6.59 -13.29 3.62
C ILE A 85 5.07 -13.18 3.48
N ILE A 86 4.53 -11.96 3.63
CA ILE A 86 3.09 -11.71 3.57
C ILE A 86 2.51 -12.10 2.21
N SER A 87 3.25 -11.84 1.13
CA SER A 87 2.81 -12.16 -0.24
C SER A 87 2.55 -13.65 -0.46
N VAL A 88 3.33 -14.54 0.15
CA VAL A 88 3.09 -15.98 0.05
C VAL A 88 1.75 -16.36 0.67
N PHE A 89 1.52 -15.93 1.92
CA PHE A 89 0.34 -16.36 2.67
C PHE A 89 -0.96 -15.67 2.23
N PHE A 90 -0.90 -14.42 1.76
CA PHE A 90 -2.10 -13.65 1.39
C PHE A 90 -2.41 -13.64 -0.11
N VAL A 91 -1.46 -13.99 -0.96
CA VAL A 91 -1.63 -13.95 -2.42
C VAL A 91 -1.49 -15.32 -3.04
N LYS A 92 -0.32 -15.95 -2.84
CA LYS A 92 0.00 -17.22 -3.53
C LYS A 92 -0.91 -18.34 -3.06
N ASN A 93 -1.01 -18.55 -1.74
CA ASN A 93 -1.78 -19.65 -1.18
C ASN A 93 -3.30 -19.52 -1.45
N PRO A 94 -3.96 -18.34 -1.22
CA PRO A 94 -5.38 -18.19 -1.54
C PRO A 94 -5.68 -18.08 -3.03
N GLY A 95 -4.68 -18.04 -3.90
CA GLY A 95 -4.86 -17.94 -5.35
C GLY A 95 -5.29 -16.56 -5.85
N ILE A 96 -5.10 -15.50 -5.07
CA ILE A 96 -5.34 -14.12 -5.47
C ILE A 96 -4.29 -13.70 -6.50
N TYR A 97 -4.65 -12.83 -7.43
CA TYR A 97 -3.70 -12.30 -8.41
C TYR A 97 -2.76 -11.26 -7.78
N ASN A 98 -1.51 -11.30 -8.18
CA ASN A 98 -0.55 -10.26 -7.90
C ASN A 98 -0.94 -8.94 -8.60
N PHE A 99 -0.44 -7.83 -8.07
CA PHE A 99 -0.64 -6.52 -8.68
C PHE A 99 0.47 -6.19 -9.69
N GLY A 100 0.09 -5.44 -10.73
CA GLY A 100 1.02 -4.96 -11.73
C GLY A 100 1.58 -6.04 -12.63
N ALA A 101 2.81 -5.85 -13.14
CA ALA A 101 3.44 -6.73 -14.12
C ALA A 101 3.59 -8.19 -13.66
N ALA A 102 3.65 -8.44 -12.34
CA ALA A 102 3.71 -9.78 -11.79
C ALA A 102 2.45 -10.62 -12.09
N ALA A 103 1.29 -9.98 -12.29
CA ALA A 103 0.06 -10.68 -12.69
C ALA A 103 0.19 -11.34 -14.07
N PHE A 104 0.90 -10.70 -14.99
CA PHE A 104 1.16 -11.30 -16.31
C PHE A 104 2.09 -12.52 -16.24
N GLY A 105 3.14 -12.44 -15.40
CA GLY A 105 4.00 -13.60 -15.13
C GLY A 105 3.22 -14.77 -14.57
N GLN A 106 2.34 -14.51 -13.60
CA GLN A 106 1.46 -15.52 -13.01
C GLN A 106 0.46 -16.10 -14.03
N ALA A 107 -0.10 -15.27 -14.89
CA ALA A 107 -1.03 -15.69 -15.93
C ALA A 107 -0.33 -16.57 -16.99
N ALA A 108 0.86 -16.17 -17.41
CA ALA A 108 1.64 -16.94 -18.39
C ALA A 108 2.07 -18.30 -17.85
N ALA A 109 2.53 -18.37 -16.60
CA ALA A 109 2.88 -19.63 -15.97
C ALA A 109 1.67 -20.59 -15.94
N ARG A 110 0.50 -20.09 -15.52
CA ARG A 110 -0.72 -20.92 -15.45
C ARG A 110 -1.17 -21.47 -16.81
N ILE A 111 -1.23 -20.63 -17.85
CA ILE A 111 -1.67 -21.10 -19.18
C ILE A 111 -0.65 -22.08 -19.78
N THR A 112 0.64 -21.83 -19.59
CA THR A 112 1.69 -22.72 -20.10
C THR A 112 1.61 -24.09 -19.44
N ASN A 113 1.38 -24.15 -18.14
CA ASN A 113 1.20 -25.41 -17.42
C ASN A 113 0.03 -26.23 -17.99
N VAL A 114 -1.09 -25.59 -18.30
CA VAL A 114 -2.24 -26.28 -18.92
C VAL A 114 -1.93 -26.77 -20.35
N LEU A 115 -1.22 -25.95 -21.13
CA LEU A 115 -0.86 -26.33 -22.51
C LEU A 115 0.16 -27.47 -22.56
N LEU A 116 1.08 -27.54 -21.61
CA LEU A 116 2.13 -28.57 -21.57
C LEU A 116 1.70 -29.88 -20.87
N LYS A 117 0.53 -29.92 -20.24
CA LYS A 117 0.04 -31.02 -19.41
C LYS A 117 0.05 -32.41 -20.11
N ASN A 118 -0.19 -32.44 -21.43
CA ASN A 118 -0.31 -33.66 -22.21
C ASN A 118 1.01 -34.10 -22.86
N ASN A 119 2.13 -33.46 -22.53
CA ASN A 119 3.43 -33.80 -23.10
C ASN A 119 4.12 -34.86 -22.24
N PRO A 120 4.23 -36.14 -22.73
CA PRO A 120 4.81 -37.23 -21.95
C PRO A 120 6.31 -37.05 -21.63
N SER A 121 6.99 -36.16 -22.35
CA SER A 121 8.39 -35.85 -22.13
C SER A 121 8.67 -34.94 -20.94
N ILE A 122 7.63 -34.40 -20.31
CA ILE A 122 7.75 -33.41 -19.23
C ILE A 122 7.42 -34.09 -17.90
N THR A 123 8.44 -34.29 -17.07
CA THR A 123 8.25 -34.79 -15.71
C THR A 123 7.69 -33.73 -14.78
N PRO A 124 7.07 -34.11 -13.64
CA PRO A 124 6.55 -33.15 -12.64
C PRO A 124 7.59 -32.15 -12.15
N GLU A 125 8.83 -32.55 -12.06
CA GLU A 125 9.96 -31.70 -11.65
C GLU A 125 10.25 -30.62 -12.70
N ILE A 126 10.21 -31.01 -13.98
CA ILE A 126 10.39 -30.08 -15.10
C ILE A 126 9.23 -29.05 -15.13
N TYR A 127 7.98 -29.47 -14.85
CA TYR A 127 6.86 -28.54 -14.73
C TYR A 127 7.09 -27.46 -13.69
N ASN A 128 7.58 -27.83 -12.51
CA ASN A 128 7.88 -26.86 -11.46
C ASN A 128 8.94 -25.86 -11.89
N VAL A 129 9.99 -26.33 -12.54
CA VAL A 129 11.06 -25.46 -13.04
C VAL A 129 10.52 -24.53 -14.11
N ILE A 130 9.72 -25.02 -15.06
CA ILE A 130 9.11 -24.19 -16.11
C ILE A 130 8.18 -23.14 -15.51
N ASP A 131 7.31 -23.50 -14.57
CA ASP A 131 6.37 -22.58 -13.92
C ASP A 131 7.10 -21.42 -13.24
N HIS A 132 8.10 -21.76 -12.43
CA HIS A 132 8.89 -20.75 -11.75
C HIS A 132 9.76 -19.91 -12.71
N ALA A 133 10.41 -20.57 -13.67
CA ALA A 133 11.26 -19.89 -14.63
C ALA A 133 10.44 -18.93 -15.51
N LEU A 134 9.31 -19.37 -16.02
CA LEU A 134 8.47 -18.58 -16.90
C LEU A 134 7.89 -17.37 -16.19
N PHE A 135 7.41 -17.55 -14.94
CA PHE A 135 6.95 -16.45 -14.10
C PHE A 135 8.02 -15.37 -13.98
N TRP A 136 9.24 -15.75 -13.58
CA TRP A 136 10.31 -14.79 -13.33
C TRP A 136 10.86 -14.18 -14.61
N ILE A 137 11.06 -14.98 -15.66
CA ILE A 137 11.59 -14.48 -16.93
C ILE A 137 10.63 -13.45 -17.53
N LEU A 138 9.34 -13.75 -17.60
CA LEU A 138 8.37 -12.82 -18.15
C LEU A 138 8.22 -11.56 -17.29
N TYR A 139 8.22 -11.73 -15.97
CA TYR A 139 8.15 -10.60 -15.05
C TYR A 139 9.36 -9.66 -15.20
N ILE A 140 10.57 -10.21 -15.32
CA ILE A 140 11.80 -9.43 -15.55
C ILE A 140 11.74 -8.75 -16.92
N ILE A 141 11.40 -9.47 -17.99
CA ILE A 141 11.33 -8.90 -19.35
C ILE A 141 10.35 -7.71 -19.38
N LEU A 142 9.17 -7.85 -18.80
CA LEU A 142 8.18 -6.77 -18.74
C LEU A 142 8.61 -5.62 -17.83
N SER A 143 9.46 -5.88 -16.85
CA SER A 143 9.95 -4.87 -15.90
C SER A 143 11.07 -4.01 -16.47
N ILE A 144 11.92 -4.54 -17.35
CA ILE A 144 13.07 -3.83 -17.93
C ILE A 144 12.67 -2.51 -18.61
N PRO A 145 11.70 -2.48 -19.54
CA PRO A 145 11.30 -1.23 -20.16
C PRO A 145 10.75 -0.21 -19.17
N ILE A 146 10.04 -0.69 -18.14
CA ILE A 146 9.50 0.19 -17.09
C ILE A 146 10.63 0.77 -16.22
N PHE A 147 11.66 0.00 -15.92
CA PHE A 147 12.84 0.50 -15.20
C PHE A 147 13.62 1.54 -16.02
N ILE A 148 13.81 1.30 -17.32
CA ILE A 148 14.45 2.27 -18.23
C ILE A 148 13.64 3.56 -18.26
N PHE A 149 12.31 3.46 -18.38
CA PHE A 149 11.40 4.59 -18.30
C PHE A 149 11.51 5.33 -16.97
N GLY A 150 11.49 4.61 -15.85
CA GLY A 150 11.62 5.16 -14.51
C GLY A 150 12.95 5.90 -14.31
N TRP A 151 14.04 5.33 -14.78
CA TRP A 151 15.36 5.95 -14.71
C TRP A 151 15.43 7.30 -15.40
N LYS A 152 14.77 7.41 -16.57
CA LYS A 152 14.75 8.65 -17.38
C LYS A 152 13.70 9.67 -16.91
N LYS A 153 12.54 9.23 -16.45
CA LYS A 153 11.37 10.11 -16.23
C LYS A 153 11.00 10.30 -14.75
N THR A 154 11.21 9.32 -13.90
CA THR A 154 10.81 9.39 -12.50
C THR A 154 11.98 9.73 -11.58
N GLY A 155 13.18 9.20 -11.86
CA GLY A 155 14.40 9.49 -11.16
C GLY A 155 15.18 8.24 -10.77
N LYS A 156 16.50 8.37 -10.70
CA LYS A 156 17.45 7.26 -10.45
C LYS A 156 17.22 6.60 -9.08
N ILE A 157 17.08 7.43 -8.04
CA ILE A 157 16.92 6.94 -6.65
C ILE A 157 15.59 6.19 -6.51
N PHE A 158 14.49 6.74 -7.06
CA PHE A 158 13.19 6.11 -7.03
C PHE A 158 13.21 4.73 -7.71
N THR A 159 13.79 4.67 -8.89
CA THR A 159 13.89 3.43 -9.66
C THR A 159 14.77 2.41 -8.96
N LEU A 160 15.92 2.82 -8.40
CA LEU A 160 16.83 1.92 -7.69
C LEU A 160 16.19 1.31 -6.43
N LEU A 161 15.50 2.12 -5.62
CA LEU A 161 14.77 1.63 -4.44
C LEU A 161 13.63 0.69 -4.83
N THR A 162 12.96 0.95 -5.96
CA THR A 162 11.92 0.05 -6.49
C THR A 162 12.51 -1.29 -6.94
N ILE A 163 13.64 -1.28 -7.65
CA ILE A 163 14.36 -2.50 -8.05
C ILE A 163 14.78 -3.29 -6.81
N LEU A 164 15.38 -2.61 -5.83
CA LEU A 164 15.81 -3.24 -4.57
C LEU A 164 14.66 -3.90 -3.84
N PHE A 165 13.53 -3.19 -3.67
CA PHE A 165 12.34 -3.74 -3.05
C PHE A 165 11.85 -4.99 -3.76
N LEU A 166 11.79 -4.92 -5.08
CA LEU A 166 11.29 -6.00 -5.91
C LEU A 166 12.20 -7.23 -5.85
N VAL A 167 13.50 -7.06 -6.00
CA VAL A 167 14.46 -8.18 -5.97
C VAL A 167 14.43 -8.86 -4.61
N VAL A 168 14.49 -8.09 -3.51
CA VAL A 168 14.50 -8.66 -2.17
C VAL A 168 13.17 -9.35 -1.84
N SER A 169 12.03 -8.71 -2.11
CA SER A 169 10.71 -9.30 -1.81
C SER A 169 10.45 -10.56 -2.63
N SER A 170 10.87 -10.55 -3.88
CA SER A 170 10.75 -11.70 -4.78
C SER A 170 11.62 -12.87 -4.35
N LEU A 171 12.88 -12.60 -4.00
CA LEU A 171 13.79 -13.63 -3.50
C LEU A 171 13.26 -14.27 -2.22
N VAL A 172 12.79 -13.45 -1.26
CA VAL A 172 12.20 -13.96 -0.01
C VAL A 172 10.94 -14.78 -0.29
N SER A 173 10.05 -14.31 -1.14
CA SER A 173 8.83 -15.03 -1.52
C SER A 173 9.14 -16.37 -2.22
N PHE A 174 10.16 -16.38 -3.07
CA PHE A 174 10.66 -17.61 -3.71
C PHE A 174 11.20 -18.61 -2.68
N LEU A 175 12.11 -18.17 -1.81
CA LEU A 175 12.72 -19.02 -0.79
C LEU A 175 11.68 -19.64 0.16
N ILE A 176 10.70 -18.84 0.62
CA ILE A 176 9.61 -19.32 1.47
C ILE A 176 8.74 -20.33 0.70
N GLY A 177 8.46 -20.08 -0.57
CA GLY A 177 7.68 -20.98 -1.41
C GLY A 177 8.34 -22.34 -1.67
N GLN A 178 9.65 -22.48 -1.45
CA GLN A 178 10.38 -23.76 -1.54
C GLN A 178 10.29 -24.61 -0.26
N ILE A 179 9.87 -24.03 0.87
CA ILE A 179 9.76 -24.78 2.12
C ILE A 179 8.55 -25.73 2.02
N PRO A 180 8.76 -27.05 2.20
CA PRO A 180 7.67 -28.02 2.10
C PRO A 180 6.56 -27.70 3.12
N GLY A 181 5.32 -27.72 2.65
CA GLY A 181 4.14 -27.48 3.50
C GLY A 181 3.70 -26.03 3.63
N THR A 182 4.46 -25.05 3.15
CA THR A 182 4.02 -23.63 3.16
C THR A 182 2.82 -23.41 2.26
N ASP A 183 2.65 -24.18 1.20
CA ASP A 183 1.50 -24.19 0.31
C ASP A 183 0.19 -24.64 0.98
N LYS A 184 0.29 -25.36 2.09
CA LYS A 184 -0.84 -25.85 2.89
C LYS A 184 -1.16 -24.99 4.12
N LEU A 185 -0.38 -23.95 4.37
CA LEU A 185 -0.59 -23.06 5.49
C LEU A 185 -1.60 -21.95 5.12
N TYR A 186 -2.79 -22.03 5.66
CA TYR A 186 -3.85 -21.03 5.54
C TYR A 186 -4.19 -20.45 6.91
N ILE A 187 -4.35 -19.13 6.96
CA ILE A 187 -4.76 -18.44 8.20
C ILE A 187 -6.26 -18.63 8.42
N ILE A 188 -7.04 -18.64 7.34
CA ILE A 188 -8.49 -18.81 7.32
C ILE A 188 -8.86 -19.68 6.12
N GLY A 189 -9.81 -20.58 6.28
CA GLY A 189 -10.26 -21.49 5.24
C GLY A 189 -9.30 -22.67 5.01
N ASN A 190 -9.67 -23.56 4.12
CA ASN A 190 -8.84 -24.68 3.68
C ASN A 190 -8.96 -24.82 2.15
N PHE A 191 -8.13 -24.09 1.44
CA PHE A 191 -8.14 -24.09 -0.04
C PHE A 191 -7.64 -25.41 -0.66
N ALA A 192 -7.09 -26.31 0.16
CA ALA A 192 -6.78 -27.68 -0.26
C ALA A 192 -8.02 -28.60 -0.20
N HIS A 193 -9.12 -28.16 0.43
CA HIS A 193 -10.31 -28.95 0.65
C HIS A 193 -11.50 -28.27 -0.05
N ASN A 194 -11.99 -28.87 -1.11
CA ASN A 194 -13.21 -28.48 -1.81
C ASN A 194 -14.15 -29.67 -1.87
N ASP A 195 -15.41 -29.44 -2.24
CA ASP A 195 -16.48 -30.45 -2.30
C ASP A 195 -16.23 -31.55 -3.36
N ILE A 196 -15.15 -31.46 -4.12
CA ILE A 196 -14.74 -32.52 -5.05
C ILE A 196 -14.21 -33.71 -4.25
N PRO A 197 -14.73 -34.92 -4.44
CA PRO A 197 -14.25 -36.12 -3.75
C PRO A 197 -12.74 -36.26 -3.84
N GLU A 198 -12.09 -36.60 -2.73
CA GLU A 198 -10.63 -36.60 -2.60
C GLU A 198 -9.97 -37.55 -3.60
N LYS A 199 -10.59 -38.69 -3.89
CA LYS A 199 -10.15 -39.63 -4.93
C LYS A 199 -10.20 -39.03 -6.34
N LEU A 200 -11.22 -38.23 -6.64
CA LEU A 200 -11.33 -37.50 -7.91
C LEU A 200 -10.21 -36.47 -8.06
N LYS A 201 -9.92 -35.77 -6.96
CA LYS A 201 -8.77 -34.87 -6.88
C LYS A 201 -7.47 -35.57 -7.21
N ASP A 202 -7.25 -36.75 -6.61
CA ASP A 202 -6.03 -37.53 -6.83
C ASP A 202 -5.94 -38.04 -8.27
N HIS A 203 -7.07 -38.43 -8.86
CA HIS A 203 -7.12 -38.87 -10.26
C HIS A 203 -6.80 -37.69 -11.20
N ILE A 204 -7.47 -36.57 -11.05
CA ILE A 204 -7.24 -35.35 -11.85
C ILE A 204 -5.80 -34.87 -11.71
N THR A 205 -5.24 -34.89 -10.48
CA THR A 205 -3.88 -34.42 -10.21
C THR A 205 -2.80 -35.35 -10.69
N LYS A 206 -2.98 -36.69 -10.58
CA LYS A 206 -1.99 -37.66 -11.03
C LYS A 206 -1.88 -37.73 -12.55
N GLU A 207 -3.01 -37.56 -13.24
CA GLU A 207 -3.06 -37.68 -14.69
C GLU A 207 -2.53 -36.47 -15.43
N TYR A 208 -2.68 -35.26 -14.83
CA TYR A 208 -2.41 -34.01 -15.52
C TYR A 208 -1.34 -33.13 -14.90
N PHE A 209 -1.09 -33.24 -13.59
CA PHE A 209 -0.11 -32.39 -12.90
C PHE A 209 0.61 -33.21 -11.83
N GLY A 210 1.88 -33.40 -12.01
CA GLY A 210 2.71 -34.05 -11.01
C GLY A 210 2.80 -33.32 -9.66
N ASN A 211 2.34 -32.08 -9.58
CA ASN A 211 2.29 -31.28 -8.37
C ASN A 211 0.86 -30.88 -8.02
N LYS A 212 0.33 -31.45 -6.93
CA LYS A 212 -1.05 -31.23 -6.45
C LYS A 212 -1.36 -29.76 -6.13
N SER A 213 -0.37 -28.97 -5.70
CA SER A 213 -0.59 -27.60 -5.23
C SER A 213 -0.94 -26.62 -6.35
N GLN A 214 -0.44 -26.82 -7.56
CA GLN A 214 -0.66 -25.89 -8.67
C GLN A 214 -2.07 -25.95 -9.25
N MET A 215 -2.69 -27.11 -9.25
CA MET A 215 -4.04 -27.27 -9.74
C MET A 215 -5.08 -26.68 -8.78
N TRP A 216 -4.80 -26.72 -7.48
CA TRP A 216 -5.66 -26.13 -6.47
C TRP A 216 -5.79 -24.61 -6.60
N SER A 217 -4.80 -23.94 -7.18
CA SER A 217 -4.91 -22.51 -7.50
C SER A 217 -5.91 -22.21 -8.62
N LEU A 218 -6.32 -23.21 -9.41
CA LEU A 218 -7.34 -23.10 -10.45
C LEU A 218 -8.75 -23.49 -9.94
N ILE A 219 -8.84 -24.30 -8.89
CA ILE A 219 -10.11 -24.78 -8.33
C ILE A 219 -10.92 -23.68 -7.61
N PRO A 220 -10.32 -22.69 -6.91
CA PRO A 220 -11.03 -21.51 -6.42
C PRO A 220 -11.71 -20.67 -7.53
N LEU A 221 -11.75 -21.17 -8.76
CA LEU A 221 -12.52 -20.56 -9.85
C LEU A 221 -14.02 -20.83 -9.73
N ALA A 222 -14.41 -21.88 -9.00
CA ALA A 222 -15.81 -22.26 -8.84
C ALA A 222 -16.43 -21.58 -7.60
N TRP A 223 -17.67 -21.13 -7.74
CA TRP A 223 -18.41 -20.51 -6.65
C TRP A 223 -18.94 -21.48 -5.58
N ASN A 224 -18.97 -22.77 -5.87
CA ASN A 224 -19.49 -23.82 -4.99
C ASN A 224 -18.40 -24.44 -4.11
N ASP A 225 -17.65 -23.61 -3.39
CA ASP A 225 -16.53 -24.07 -2.59
C ASP A 225 -16.73 -23.81 -1.09
N ALA A 226 -17.71 -24.48 -0.50
CA ALA A 226 -17.94 -24.69 0.95
C ALA A 226 -17.36 -23.62 1.91
N GLY A 227 -17.56 -22.34 1.62
CA GLY A 227 -17.13 -21.22 2.46
C GLY A 227 -15.71 -20.69 2.17
N ASN A 228 -14.88 -21.35 1.37
CA ASN A 228 -13.56 -20.86 1.01
C ASN A 228 -13.61 -19.56 0.18
N VAL A 229 -14.68 -19.36 -0.58
CA VAL A 229 -14.94 -18.12 -1.32
C VAL A 229 -14.98 -16.92 -0.37
N ILE A 230 -15.67 -17.05 0.76
CA ILE A 230 -15.75 -15.98 1.78
C ILE A 230 -14.35 -15.73 2.36
N ALA A 231 -13.62 -16.79 2.71
CA ALA A 231 -12.26 -16.69 3.19
C ALA A 231 -11.35 -15.96 2.18
N GLN A 232 -11.47 -16.30 0.89
CA GLN A 232 -10.68 -15.66 -0.18
C GLN A 232 -11.00 -14.15 -0.32
N ILE A 233 -12.27 -13.75 -0.18
CA ILE A 233 -12.66 -12.33 -0.18
C ILE A 233 -12.06 -11.61 1.03
N ILE A 234 -12.09 -12.23 2.21
CA ILE A 234 -11.49 -11.67 3.43
C ILE A 234 -9.97 -11.49 3.22
N PHE A 235 -9.28 -12.48 2.66
CA PHE A 235 -7.87 -12.35 2.29
C PHE A 235 -7.64 -11.17 1.33
N GLY A 236 -8.53 -11.00 0.34
CA GLY A 236 -8.47 -9.88 -0.60
C GLY A 236 -8.59 -8.52 0.08
N VAL A 237 -9.53 -8.37 1.03
CA VAL A 237 -9.72 -7.13 1.81
C VAL A 237 -8.48 -6.83 2.65
N VAL A 238 -7.99 -7.80 3.42
CA VAL A 238 -6.82 -7.63 4.29
C VAL A 238 -5.58 -7.34 3.46
N TYR A 239 -5.36 -8.10 2.40
CA TYR A 239 -4.21 -7.90 1.52
C TYR A 239 -4.22 -6.53 0.84
N GLY A 240 -5.38 -6.06 0.36
CA GLY A 240 -5.51 -4.73 -0.24
C GLY A 240 -5.10 -3.61 0.72
N ALA A 241 -5.50 -3.71 1.99
CA ALA A 241 -5.11 -2.74 3.03
C ALA A 241 -3.62 -2.81 3.36
N VAL A 242 -3.08 -4.01 3.53
CA VAL A 242 -1.65 -4.25 3.82
C VAL A 242 -0.78 -3.77 2.65
N LEU A 243 -1.14 -4.11 1.42
CA LEU A 243 -0.46 -3.66 0.21
C LEU A 243 -0.43 -2.13 0.12
N ALA A 244 -1.56 -1.47 0.38
CA ALA A 244 -1.63 -0.01 0.40
C ALA A 244 -0.69 0.61 1.43
N TRP A 245 -0.52 -0.03 2.59
CA TRP A 245 0.42 0.41 3.61
C TRP A 245 1.86 0.33 3.12
N PHE A 246 2.28 -0.79 2.51
CA PHE A 246 3.63 -0.93 1.93
C PHE A 246 3.87 0.09 0.82
N PHE A 247 2.92 0.25 -0.10
CA PHE A 247 3.02 1.25 -1.16
C PHE A 247 3.14 2.67 -0.61
N ALA A 248 2.37 3.02 0.43
CA ALA A 248 2.44 4.32 1.06
C ALA A 248 3.80 4.58 1.71
N VAL A 249 4.32 3.63 2.49
CA VAL A 249 5.60 3.78 3.19
C VAL A 249 6.76 3.86 2.19
N ILE A 250 6.80 2.97 1.21
CA ILE A 250 7.86 2.99 0.18
C ILE A 250 7.77 4.25 -0.69
N ALA A 251 6.57 4.73 -1.03
CA ALA A 251 6.40 5.99 -1.77
C ALA A 251 6.86 7.22 -0.96
N ILE A 252 6.69 7.21 0.37
CA ILE A 252 7.20 8.25 1.27
C ILE A 252 8.75 8.24 1.29
N ILE A 253 9.36 7.06 1.28
CA ILE A 253 10.83 6.88 1.24
C ILE A 253 11.40 7.31 -0.11
N GLY A 254 10.61 7.27 -1.17
CA GLY A 254 11.00 7.67 -2.52
C GLY A 254 11.21 6.49 -3.47
N GLY A 255 10.42 5.42 -3.32
CA GLY A 255 10.37 4.26 -4.21
C GLY A 255 8.94 3.78 -4.45
N SER A 256 8.78 2.58 -4.99
CA SER A 256 7.49 1.92 -5.14
C SER A 256 7.57 0.44 -4.74
N ALA A 257 6.49 -0.09 -4.17
CA ALA A 257 6.40 -1.51 -3.83
C ALA A 257 6.01 -2.40 -5.04
N GLY A 258 5.98 -1.85 -6.25
CA GLY A 258 5.69 -2.59 -7.48
C GLY A 258 6.20 -1.85 -8.71
N VAL A 259 6.55 -2.60 -9.76
CA VAL A 259 7.13 -2.05 -10.99
C VAL A 259 6.19 -1.05 -11.67
N THR A 260 4.91 -1.38 -11.76
CA THR A 260 3.89 -0.49 -12.35
C THR A 260 3.70 0.80 -11.56
N GLY A 261 4.09 0.82 -10.31
CA GLY A 261 4.11 2.03 -9.49
C GLY A 261 5.05 3.12 -10.01
N ILE A 262 6.04 2.78 -10.83
CA ILE A 262 6.89 3.75 -11.53
C ILE A 262 6.05 4.54 -12.55
N ILE A 263 5.24 3.85 -13.33
CA ILE A 263 4.32 4.47 -14.27
C ILE A 263 3.27 5.28 -13.51
N GLY A 264 2.73 4.70 -12.42
CA GLY A 264 1.78 5.35 -11.54
C GLY A 264 2.32 6.66 -10.95
N GLU A 265 3.58 6.67 -10.53
CA GLU A 265 4.27 7.85 -10.02
C GLU A 265 4.37 8.95 -11.08
N TYR A 266 4.90 8.61 -12.27
CA TYR A 266 5.01 9.56 -13.38
C TYR A 266 3.65 10.13 -13.78
N MET A 267 2.65 9.27 -13.99
CA MET A 267 1.31 9.70 -14.40
C MET A 267 0.62 10.54 -13.32
N SER A 268 0.84 10.23 -12.04
CA SER A 268 0.29 11.02 -10.94
C SER A 268 0.86 12.44 -10.92
N VAL A 269 2.16 12.60 -11.22
CA VAL A 269 2.81 13.91 -11.33
C VAL A 269 2.28 14.68 -12.52
N VAL A 270 2.26 14.07 -13.69
CA VAL A 270 1.83 14.71 -14.94
C VAL A 270 0.35 15.11 -14.89
N LYS A 271 -0.51 14.21 -14.42
CA LYS A 271 -1.96 14.46 -14.35
C LYS A 271 -2.42 15.12 -13.05
N ARG A 272 -1.52 15.35 -12.10
CA ARG A 272 -1.80 15.90 -10.76
C ARG A 272 -2.95 15.17 -10.02
N LYS A 273 -3.04 13.86 -10.23
CA LYS A 273 -4.02 12.97 -9.57
C LYS A 273 -3.36 12.16 -8.46
N ASN A 274 -4.17 11.67 -7.52
CA ASN A 274 -3.67 10.85 -6.43
C ASN A 274 -3.00 9.58 -6.96
N PHE A 275 -1.86 9.25 -6.35
CA PHE A 275 -1.04 8.10 -6.71
C PHE A 275 -1.81 6.77 -6.64
N GLY A 276 -2.61 6.57 -5.58
CA GLY A 276 -3.43 5.37 -5.42
C GLY A 276 -4.48 5.23 -6.53
N THR A 277 -5.13 6.30 -6.93
CA THR A 277 -6.13 6.28 -8.01
C THR A 277 -5.51 5.87 -9.35
N ILE A 278 -4.35 6.44 -9.71
CA ILE A 278 -3.66 6.08 -10.94
C ILE A 278 -3.21 4.62 -10.93
N ASN A 279 -2.57 4.17 -9.82
CA ASN A 279 -2.17 2.76 -9.70
C ASN A 279 -3.37 1.82 -9.74
N GLY A 280 -4.50 2.19 -9.13
CA GLY A 280 -5.72 1.40 -9.17
C GLY A 280 -6.25 1.20 -10.59
N TYR A 281 -6.24 2.24 -11.43
CA TYR A 281 -6.64 2.10 -12.84
C TYR A 281 -5.66 1.23 -13.63
N ILE A 282 -4.35 1.40 -13.45
CA ILE A 282 -3.34 0.56 -14.10
C ILE A 282 -3.54 -0.91 -13.70
N ASN A 283 -3.69 -1.17 -12.40
CA ASN A 283 -3.89 -2.53 -11.89
C ASN A 283 -5.21 -3.13 -12.38
N LEU A 284 -6.28 -2.34 -12.49
CA LEU A 284 -7.56 -2.83 -12.99
C LEU A 284 -7.46 -3.33 -14.44
N VAL A 285 -6.80 -2.56 -15.31
CA VAL A 285 -6.58 -2.97 -16.71
C VAL A 285 -5.74 -4.24 -16.78
N ILE A 286 -4.66 -4.30 -16.01
CA ILE A 286 -3.78 -5.47 -15.95
C ILE A 286 -4.55 -6.68 -15.42
N LEU A 287 -5.36 -6.52 -14.37
CA LEU A 287 -6.15 -7.57 -13.76
C LEU A 287 -7.12 -8.19 -14.76
N VAL A 288 -7.87 -7.37 -15.52
CA VAL A 288 -8.81 -7.87 -16.53
C VAL A 288 -8.09 -8.76 -17.54
N ILE A 289 -6.94 -8.33 -18.05
CA ILE A 289 -6.16 -9.10 -19.03
C ILE A 289 -5.54 -10.34 -18.37
N ALA A 290 -4.95 -10.21 -17.20
CA ALA A 290 -4.27 -11.30 -16.52
C ALA A 290 -5.25 -12.42 -16.10
N VAL A 291 -6.46 -12.09 -15.67
CA VAL A 291 -7.50 -13.08 -15.35
C VAL A 291 -7.98 -13.79 -16.57
N PHE A 292 -8.13 -13.09 -17.70
CA PHE A 292 -8.48 -13.73 -18.97
C PHE A 292 -7.45 -14.79 -19.35
N ILE A 293 -6.16 -14.43 -19.36
CA ILE A 293 -5.07 -15.32 -19.78
C ILE A 293 -4.75 -16.38 -18.73
N GLY A 294 -4.81 -16.05 -17.45
CA GLY A 294 -4.31 -16.90 -16.37
C GLY A 294 -5.38 -17.67 -15.58
N SER A 295 -6.66 -17.38 -15.79
CA SER A 295 -7.77 -18.09 -15.13
C SER A 295 -8.81 -18.59 -16.12
N TYR A 296 -9.39 -17.69 -16.90
CA TYR A 296 -10.49 -18.03 -17.80
C TYR A 296 -10.06 -19.01 -18.88
N LEU A 297 -9.01 -18.71 -19.62
CA LEU A 297 -8.50 -19.62 -20.68
C LEU A 297 -7.99 -20.92 -20.10
N PRO A 298 -7.03 -20.95 -19.16
CA PRO A 298 -6.49 -22.21 -18.67
C PRO A 298 -7.53 -23.05 -17.92
N GLY A 299 -8.42 -22.43 -17.16
CA GLY A 299 -9.51 -23.14 -16.47
C GLY A 299 -10.49 -23.78 -17.46
N SER A 300 -10.91 -23.03 -18.48
CA SER A 300 -11.81 -23.56 -19.51
C SER A 300 -11.18 -24.67 -20.35
N LEU A 301 -9.90 -24.50 -20.76
CA LEU A 301 -9.16 -25.53 -21.48
C LEU A 301 -8.96 -26.81 -20.65
N LEU A 302 -8.69 -26.63 -19.35
CA LEU A 302 -8.56 -27.75 -18.44
C LEU A 302 -9.87 -28.55 -18.34
N ILE A 303 -10.99 -27.86 -18.07
CA ILE A 303 -12.30 -28.51 -17.96
C ILE A 303 -12.71 -29.13 -19.29
N ASP A 304 -12.45 -28.46 -20.41
CA ASP A 304 -12.80 -28.97 -21.75
C ASP A 304 -12.07 -30.28 -22.09
N SER A 305 -10.85 -30.42 -21.59
CA SER A 305 -10.07 -31.65 -21.75
C SER A 305 -10.70 -32.88 -21.10
N PHE A 306 -11.56 -32.71 -20.08
CA PHE A 306 -12.29 -33.79 -19.42
C PHE A 306 -13.59 -34.16 -20.12
N LYS A 307 -14.13 -33.33 -21.01
CA LYS A 307 -15.38 -33.63 -21.74
C LYS A 307 -15.31 -34.86 -22.64
N HIS A 308 -14.11 -35.25 -23.04
CA HIS A 308 -13.91 -36.46 -23.84
C HIS A 308 -14.04 -37.76 -23.03
N VAL A 309 -13.93 -37.67 -21.70
CA VAL A 309 -14.17 -38.80 -20.79
C VAL A 309 -15.61 -38.78 -20.34
N GLN A 310 -16.32 -39.91 -20.50
CA GLN A 310 -17.71 -39.99 -20.03
C GLN A 310 -17.76 -39.75 -18.51
N PRO A 311 -18.62 -38.83 -18.00
CA PRO A 311 -18.67 -38.52 -16.58
C PRO A 311 -18.88 -39.74 -15.69
N GLU A 312 -19.67 -40.74 -16.19
CA GLU A 312 -19.94 -41.97 -15.49
C GLU A 312 -18.71 -42.86 -15.34
N GLN A 313 -17.85 -42.92 -16.38
CA GLN A 313 -16.57 -43.66 -16.33
C GLN A 313 -15.62 -43.01 -15.34
N LEU A 314 -15.54 -41.71 -15.34
CA LEU A 314 -14.69 -40.99 -14.42
C LEU A 314 -15.21 -41.13 -12.97
N ALA A 315 -16.51 -41.06 -12.73
CA ALA A 315 -17.09 -41.30 -11.41
C ALA A 315 -16.88 -42.75 -10.94
N ALA A 316 -16.96 -43.71 -11.84
CA ALA A 316 -16.72 -45.14 -11.53
C ALA A 316 -15.23 -45.46 -11.23
N SER A 317 -14.29 -44.67 -11.74
CA SER A 317 -12.87 -44.80 -11.37
C SER A 317 -12.57 -44.37 -9.94
N VAL A 318 -13.46 -43.54 -9.35
CA VAL A 318 -13.28 -42.90 -8.06
C VAL A 318 -14.11 -43.55 -6.95
N ALA A 319 -15.32 -44.03 -7.30
CA ALA A 319 -16.26 -44.61 -6.34
C ALA A 319 -17.06 -45.76 -6.97
N VAL A 320 -17.51 -46.70 -6.15
CA VAL A 320 -18.31 -47.86 -6.62
C VAL A 320 -19.69 -47.36 -7.10
N LYS A 321 -20.07 -47.78 -8.31
CA LYS A 321 -21.34 -47.44 -8.93
C LYS A 321 -22.52 -47.80 -7.99
N GLY A 322 -23.43 -46.87 -7.76
CA GLY A 322 -24.61 -47.04 -6.88
C GLY A 322 -24.36 -46.62 -5.43
N THR A 323 -23.18 -46.19 -5.05
CA THR A 323 -22.91 -45.62 -3.73
C THR A 323 -23.23 -44.10 -3.67
N PHE A 324 -23.40 -43.60 -2.47
CA PHE A 324 -23.59 -42.15 -2.24
C PHE A 324 -22.36 -41.34 -2.72
N GLU A 325 -21.16 -41.87 -2.54
CA GLU A 325 -19.91 -41.28 -3.04
C GLU A 325 -19.88 -41.19 -4.56
N TYR A 326 -20.37 -42.21 -5.26
CA TYR A 326 -20.50 -42.19 -6.72
C TYR A 326 -21.45 -41.09 -7.20
N GLY A 327 -22.62 -40.93 -6.54
CA GLY A 327 -23.55 -39.85 -6.83
C GLY A 327 -22.93 -38.46 -6.68
N LYS A 328 -22.23 -38.23 -5.59
CA LYS A 328 -21.49 -36.97 -5.34
C LYS A 328 -20.37 -36.74 -6.39
N ALA A 329 -19.60 -37.75 -6.74
CA ALA A 329 -18.57 -37.65 -7.75
C ALA A 329 -19.16 -37.28 -9.12
N LEU A 330 -20.26 -37.94 -9.51
CA LEU A 330 -20.94 -37.69 -10.79
C LEU A 330 -21.52 -36.26 -10.84
N GLU A 331 -22.12 -35.79 -9.77
CA GLU A 331 -22.64 -34.43 -9.65
C GLU A 331 -21.54 -33.40 -9.74
N ALA A 332 -20.42 -33.60 -9.05
CA ALA A 332 -19.24 -32.73 -9.09
C ALA A 332 -18.63 -32.65 -10.50
N ILE A 333 -18.52 -33.79 -11.20
CA ILE A 333 -18.00 -33.85 -12.58
C ILE A 333 -18.93 -33.11 -13.55
N ASN A 334 -20.24 -33.34 -13.44
CA ASN A 334 -21.22 -32.67 -14.29
C ASN A 334 -21.26 -31.16 -14.03
N SER A 335 -21.16 -30.75 -12.80
CA SER A 335 -21.05 -29.34 -12.41
C SER A 335 -19.79 -28.69 -13.00
N LEU A 336 -18.63 -29.32 -12.89
CA LEU A 336 -17.37 -28.86 -13.49
C LEU A 336 -17.49 -28.76 -15.02
N ASN A 337 -17.96 -29.81 -15.69
CA ASN A 337 -18.12 -29.83 -17.16
C ASN A 337 -19.04 -28.71 -17.65
N SER A 338 -20.02 -28.34 -16.84
CA SER A 338 -20.95 -27.25 -17.16
C SER A 338 -20.31 -25.85 -17.06
N LEU A 339 -19.17 -25.70 -16.40
CA LEU A 339 -18.52 -24.40 -16.16
C LEU A 339 -17.62 -23.93 -17.31
N ALA A 340 -17.09 -24.86 -18.14
CA ALA A 340 -16.17 -24.51 -19.23
C ALA A 340 -16.79 -23.43 -20.16
N TRP A 341 -16.02 -22.43 -20.48
CA TRP A 341 -16.35 -21.30 -21.37
C TRP A 341 -17.53 -20.43 -20.91
N LYS A 342 -18.08 -20.64 -19.71
CA LYS A 342 -19.14 -19.77 -19.17
C LYS A 342 -18.55 -18.45 -18.64
N PRO A 343 -19.32 -17.35 -18.73
CA PRO A 343 -18.92 -16.07 -18.12
C PRO A 343 -18.66 -16.16 -16.62
N SER A 344 -19.28 -17.14 -15.93
CA SER A 344 -19.07 -17.42 -14.50
C SER A 344 -17.61 -17.79 -14.18
N MET A 345 -16.92 -18.42 -15.12
CA MET A 345 -15.49 -18.73 -14.99
C MET A 345 -14.62 -17.47 -15.02
N TYR A 346 -14.99 -16.47 -15.81
CA TYR A 346 -14.28 -15.19 -15.83
C TYR A 346 -14.55 -14.40 -14.52
N LEU A 347 -15.79 -14.34 -14.09
CA LEU A 347 -16.21 -13.71 -12.83
C LEU A 347 -15.99 -14.64 -11.63
N SER A 348 -14.91 -15.42 -11.66
CA SER A 348 -14.52 -16.37 -10.63
C SER A 348 -14.26 -15.69 -9.28
N PRO A 349 -14.31 -16.44 -8.16
CA PRO A 349 -13.95 -15.92 -6.84
C PRO A 349 -12.57 -15.26 -6.80
N ASN A 350 -11.60 -15.78 -7.55
CA ASN A 350 -10.27 -15.19 -7.68
C ASN A 350 -10.30 -13.77 -8.28
N PHE A 351 -11.09 -13.57 -9.34
CA PHE A 351 -11.25 -12.27 -9.95
C PHE A 351 -11.91 -11.30 -8.97
N VAL A 352 -13.05 -11.71 -8.38
CA VAL A 352 -13.81 -10.87 -7.45
C VAL A 352 -12.98 -10.49 -6.24
N SER A 353 -12.28 -11.45 -5.64
CA SER A 353 -11.40 -11.20 -4.50
C SER A 353 -10.24 -10.24 -4.86
N THR A 354 -9.62 -10.41 -6.02
CA THR A 354 -8.55 -9.50 -6.49
C THR A 354 -9.10 -8.12 -6.83
N PHE A 355 -10.30 -8.04 -7.42
CA PHE A 355 -10.98 -6.78 -7.68
C PHE A 355 -11.28 -6.02 -6.38
N VAL A 356 -11.83 -6.71 -5.38
CA VAL A 356 -12.08 -6.15 -4.05
C VAL A 356 -10.76 -5.68 -3.42
N SER A 357 -9.70 -6.49 -3.52
CA SER A 357 -8.38 -6.11 -3.03
C SER A 357 -7.88 -4.81 -3.69
N ASN A 358 -8.03 -4.66 -5.02
CA ASN A 358 -7.64 -3.44 -5.72
C ASN A 358 -8.46 -2.23 -5.28
N PHE A 359 -9.75 -2.40 -5.06
CA PHE A 359 -10.62 -1.33 -4.57
C PHE A 359 -10.23 -0.85 -3.18
N ILE A 360 -10.01 -1.77 -2.25
CA ILE A 360 -9.53 -1.50 -0.89
C ILE A 360 -8.15 -0.83 -0.94
N PHE A 361 -7.24 -1.34 -1.78
CA PHE A 361 -5.92 -0.75 -2.01
C PHE A 361 -6.00 0.73 -2.40
N VAL A 362 -6.86 1.08 -3.36
CA VAL A 362 -7.03 2.47 -3.82
C VAL A 362 -7.52 3.38 -2.70
N ILE A 363 -8.54 2.94 -1.94
CA ILE A 363 -9.10 3.72 -0.83
C ILE A 363 -8.03 3.98 0.23
N PHE A 364 -7.35 2.92 0.68
CA PHE A 364 -6.35 3.03 1.73
C PHE A 364 -5.12 3.80 1.27
N LEU A 365 -4.62 3.56 0.06
CA LEU A 365 -3.46 4.26 -0.45
C LEU A 365 -3.71 5.77 -0.61
N ASN A 366 -4.86 6.17 -1.12
CA ASN A 366 -5.23 7.59 -1.21
C ASN A 366 -5.36 8.25 0.16
N LYS A 367 -5.77 7.50 1.18
CA LYS A 367 -5.85 7.99 2.56
C LYS A 367 -4.48 8.06 3.24
N LEU A 368 -3.62 7.07 3.00
CA LEU A 368 -2.29 6.97 3.60
C LEU A 368 -1.25 7.87 2.91
N PHE A 369 -1.36 8.03 1.59
CA PHE A 369 -0.44 8.83 0.77
C PHE A 369 -1.20 9.81 -0.14
N PRO A 370 -1.83 10.86 0.43
CA PRO A 370 -2.57 11.88 -0.33
C PRO A 370 -1.60 12.87 -0.98
N ARG A 371 -0.92 12.48 -2.06
CA ARG A 371 0.21 13.21 -2.67
C ARG A 371 -0.12 14.64 -3.09
N PHE A 372 -1.28 14.84 -3.71
CA PHE A 372 -1.73 16.14 -4.23
C PHE A 372 -2.83 16.79 -3.38
N LYS A 373 -3.01 16.31 -2.16
CA LYS A 373 -3.96 16.95 -1.24
C LYS A 373 -3.45 18.33 -0.84
N VAL A 374 -4.25 19.34 -1.13
CA VAL A 374 -3.99 20.71 -0.73
C VAL A 374 -4.50 20.94 0.68
N VAL A 375 -3.71 21.60 1.49
CA VAL A 375 -4.05 21.94 2.87
C VAL A 375 -3.64 23.38 3.17
N GLN A 376 -4.37 24.02 4.07
CA GLN A 376 -4.01 25.30 4.65
C GLN A 376 -3.27 25.04 5.96
N CYS A 377 -2.08 25.59 6.08
CA CYS A 377 -1.31 25.60 7.32
C CYS A 377 -1.30 27.00 7.90
N LYS A 378 -1.69 27.15 9.18
CA LYS A 378 -1.56 28.41 9.93
C LYS A 378 -0.59 28.19 11.07
N ILE A 379 0.34 29.13 11.23
CA ILE A 379 1.39 29.11 12.24
C ILE A 379 1.23 30.35 13.10
N TYR A 380 1.15 30.15 14.40
CA TYR A 380 1.06 31.20 15.41
C TYR A 380 2.30 31.12 16.29
N SER A 381 3.08 32.20 16.32
CA SER A 381 4.32 32.24 17.10
C SER A 381 4.72 33.68 17.35
N PRO A 382 5.28 34.00 18.51
CA PRO A 382 5.90 35.31 18.77
C PRO A 382 7.18 35.50 17.92
N HIS A 383 7.89 34.40 17.54
CA HIS A 383 9.12 34.44 16.77
C HIS A 383 8.89 34.44 15.25
N MET A 384 7.85 35.12 14.76
CA MET A 384 7.44 35.05 13.35
C MET A 384 8.51 35.52 12.36
N SER A 385 9.32 36.49 12.72
CA SER A 385 10.41 37.01 11.85
C SER A 385 11.47 35.97 11.61
N ALA A 386 11.89 35.24 12.65
CA ALA A 386 12.86 34.16 12.56
C ALA A 386 12.29 32.94 11.79
N ILE A 387 11.01 32.60 12.02
CA ILE A 387 10.31 31.55 11.26
C ILE A 387 10.25 31.90 9.78
N LYS A 388 9.89 33.15 9.44
CA LYS A 388 9.88 33.65 8.07
C LYS A 388 11.25 33.50 7.39
N ALA A 389 12.31 33.92 8.07
CA ALA A 389 13.68 33.79 7.56
C ALA A 389 14.07 32.30 7.32
N ALA A 390 13.74 31.43 8.28
CA ALA A 390 14.01 30.00 8.17
C ALA A 390 13.25 29.32 7.00
N ILE A 391 12.01 29.75 6.72
CA ILE A 391 11.22 29.23 5.62
C ILE A 391 11.75 29.75 4.28
N ILE A 392 12.06 31.03 4.16
CA ILE A 392 12.61 31.62 2.92
C ILE A 392 13.96 31.01 2.57
N GLY A 393 14.80 30.70 3.55
CA GLY A 393 16.08 30.01 3.35
C GLY A 393 15.97 28.57 2.90
N ASP A 394 14.77 27.95 2.90
CA ASP A 394 14.55 26.59 2.45
C ASP A 394 13.59 26.55 1.26
N GLN A 395 14.11 26.70 0.05
CA GLN A 395 13.36 26.72 -1.20
C GLN A 395 12.50 25.47 -1.45
N LYS A 396 12.74 24.39 -0.72
CA LYS A 396 12.00 23.11 -0.87
C LYS A 396 10.79 22.99 0.07
N THR A 397 10.54 23.97 0.96
CA THR A 397 9.47 23.86 1.95
C THR A 397 8.14 24.40 1.44
N ILE A 398 8.02 25.69 1.33
CA ILE A 398 6.84 26.40 0.78
C ILE A 398 7.33 27.65 0.04
N ASN A 399 6.66 27.95 -1.09
CA ASN A 399 7.04 29.10 -1.92
C ASN A 399 6.06 30.28 -1.77
N SER A 400 4.87 30.05 -1.20
CA SER A 400 3.84 31.07 -1.05
C SER A 400 3.25 31.03 0.35
N PHE A 401 3.30 32.15 1.05
CA PHE A 401 2.66 32.35 2.35
C PHE A 401 2.31 33.82 2.55
N THR A 402 1.28 34.06 3.34
CA THR A 402 0.83 35.39 3.74
C THR A 402 1.00 35.53 5.25
N VAL A 403 1.47 36.67 5.71
CA VAL A 403 1.50 37.01 7.12
C VAL A 403 0.40 38.02 7.37
N THR A 404 -0.54 37.66 8.26
CA THR A 404 -1.64 38.53 8.71
C THR A 404 -1.42 38.88 10.17
N VAL A 405 -1.86 40.06 10.58
CA VAL A 405 -1.90 40.47 11.96
C VAL A 405 -3.32 40.22 12.48
N GLY A 406 -3.42 39.45 13.55
CA GLY A 406 -4.67 39.19 14.26
C GLY A 406 -4.59 39.70 15.66
N GLU A 407 -5.73 39.97 16.26
CA GLU A 407 -5.86 40.37 17.68
C GLU A 407 -6.39 39.17 18.48
N GLY A 408 -5.78 38.90 19.62
CA GLY A 408 -6.26 37.87 20.54
C GLY A 408 -7.53 38.37 21.25
N GLY A 409 -8.70 37.78 20.93
CA GLY A 409 -9.99 38.22 21.45
C GLY A 409 -10.10 38.24 22.98
N TYR A 410 -9.27 37.47 23.68
CA TYR A 410 -9.20 37.47 25.14
C TYR A 410 -8.12 38.37 25.72
N SER A 411 -6.96 38.42 25.08
CA SER A 411 -5.78 39.14 25.58
C SER A 411 -5.63 40.55 24.99
N GLY A 412 -6.37 40.90 23.92
CA GLY A 412 -6.15 42.12 23.15
C GLY A 412 -4.79 42.18 22.44
N ALA A 413 -3.96 41.15 22.60
CA ALA A 413 -2.60 41.15 22.07
C ALA A 413 -2.59 40.94 20.56
N LYS A 414 -1.86 41.77 19.82
CA LYS A 414 -1.63 41.60 18.38
C LYS A 414 -0.69 40.42 18.13
N THR A 415 -1.12 39.45 17.32
CA THR A 415 -0.36 38.26 17.00
C THR A 415 -0.17 38.14 15.50
N LYS A 416 1.06 37.89 15.04
CA LYS A 416 1.34 37.62 13.63
C LYS A 416 1.03 36.17 13.33
N ILE A 417 0.26 35.92 12.26
CA ILE A 417 -0.16 34.58 11.81
C ILE A 417 0.37 34.37 10.41
N LEU A 418 1.20 33.34 10.21
CA LEU A 418 1.61 32.91 8.89
C LEU A 418 0.60 31.89 8.36
N SER A 419 0.00 32.18 7.21
CA SER A 419 -0.91 31.29 6.50
C SER A 419 -0.32 30.88 5.16
N SER A 420 -0.31 29.60 4.86
CA SER A 420 0.14 29.07 3.58
C SER A 420 -0.81 27.97 3.10
N ILE A 421 -1.11 27.99 1.80
CA ILE A 421 -1.79 26.89 1.13
C ILE A 421 -0.71 26.07 0.41
N THR A 422 -0.59 24.80 0.77
CA THR A 422 0.50 23.95 0.28
C THR A 422 0.07 22.48 0.17
N LEU A 423 0.93 21.66 -0.42
CA LEU A 423 0.67 20.23 -0.46
C LEU A 423 0.86 19.56 0.90
N TYR A 424 -0.03 18.64 1.24
CA TYR A 424 0.00 17.91 2.52
C TYR A 424 1.36 17.26 2.81
N LYS A 425 2.06 16.75 1.78
CA LYS A 425 3.38 16.14 1.92
C LYS A 425 4.49 17.10 2.38
N GLN A 426 4.30 18.42 2.21
CA GLN A 426 5.28 19.43 2.62
C GLN A 426 5.14 19.82 4.10
N ILE A 427 3.98 19.53 4.69
CA ILE A 427 3.68 19.88 6.08
C ILE A 427 4.71 19.34 7.09
N PRO A 428 5.15 18.05 7.03
CA PRO A 428 6.15 17.54 7.97
C PRO A 428 7.47 18.31 7.92
N ARG A 429 7.90 18.74 6.73
CA ARG A 429 9.10 19.55 6.55
C ARG A 429 8.93 20.96 7.12
N LEU A 430 7.78 21.56 6.84
CA LEU A 430 7.42 22.88 7.39
C LEU A 430 7.40 22.84 8.92
N ILE A 431 6.73 21.85 9.51
CA ILE A 431 6.69 21.68 10.98
C ILE A 431 8.09 21.53 11.55
N LYS A 432 8.96 20.73 10.93
CA LYS A 432 10.35 20.56 11.40
C LYS A 432 11.12 21.88 11.38
N LYS A 433 10.93 22.70 10.34
CA LYS A 433 11.54 24.02 10.25
C LYS A 433 11.01 24.98 11.30
N VAL A 434 9.71 25.04 11.50
CA VAL A 434 9.11 25.88 12.53
C VAL A 434 9.58 25.47 13.91
N ARG A 435 9.60 24.16 14.20
CA ARG A 435 10.06 23.61 15.49
C ARG A 435 11.54 23.82 15.77
N SER A 436 12.37 24.00 14.75
CA SER A 436 13.79 24.36 14.94
C SER A 436 13.99 25.79 15.40
N VAL A 437 12.99 26.67 15.20
CA VAL A 437 13.01 28.05 15.64
C VAL A 437 12.18 28.23 16.92
N ASP A 438 10.95 27.71 16.93
CA ASP A 438 10.05 27.79 18.06
C ASP A 438 9.43 26.42 18.33
N LYS A 439 9.83 25.82 19.46
CA LYS A 439 9.31 24.51 19.91
C LYS A 439 7.85 24.56 20.33
N ASN A 440 7.36 25.75 20.75
CA ASN A 440 6.02 25.96 21.31
C ASN A 440 5.04 26.55 20.31
N ALA A 441 5.45 26.91 19.08
CA ALA A 441 4.56 27.46 18.07
C ALA A 441 3.28 26.62 17.91
N LEU A 442 2.11 27.27 17.86
CA LEU A 442 0.87 26.60 17.51
C LEU A 442 0.77 26.47 16.00
N ILE A 443 0.63 25.22 15.51
CA ILE A 443 0.51 24.92 14.10
C ILE A 443 -0.81 24.18 13.86
N THR A 444 -1.67 24.77 13.03
CA THR A 444 -2.93 24.15 12.61
C THR A 444 -2.89 23.80 11.13
N VAL A 445 -3.42 22.63 10.79
CA VAL A 445 -3.50 22.14 9.40
C VAL A 445 -4.96 21.79 9.12
N SER A 446 -5.57 22.50 8.18
CA SER A 446 -6.95 22.28 7.73
C SER A 446 -7.00 21.84 6.27
N ASN A 447 -8.01 21.03 5.93
CA ASN A 447 -8.23 20.65 4.54
C ASN A 447 -8.80 21.81 3.75
N VAL A 448 -8.29 22.01 2.54
CA VAL A 448 -8.87 22.94 1.57
C VAL A 448 -9.78 22.14 0.65
N ALA A 449 -11.04 22.50 0.58
CA ALA A 449 -12.03 21.77 -0.22
C ALA A 449 -11.78 21.95 -1.74
N SER A 450 -11.49 23.18 -2.16
CA SER A 450 -11.19 23.53 -3.55
C SER A 450 -10.27 24.74 -3.60
N VAL A 451 -9.50 24.85 -4.68
CA VAL A 451 -8.67 26.02 -5.02
C VAL A 451 -8.96 26.39 -6.44
N ASP A 452 -9.36 27.63 -6.65
CA ASP A 452 -9.43 28.26 -7.96
C ASP A 452 -8.35 29.34 -8.06
N GLY A 453 -7.46 29.23 -9.04
CA GLY A 453 -6.35 30.15 -9.22
C GLY A 453 -4.98 29.49 -9.29
N LYS A 454 -3.93 30.30 -9.38
CA LYS A 454 -2.54 29.83 -9.47
C LYS A 454 -1.97 29.50 -8.10
N LEU A 455 -1.65 28.23 -7.85
CA LEU A 455 -0.96 27.78 -6.66
C LEU A 455 0.51 27.51 -6.98
N TYR A 456 1.42 28.23 -6.34
CA TYR A 456 2.85 28.01 -6.47
C TYR A 456 3.29 26.85 -5.57
N ILE A 457 3.59 25.73 -6.20
CA ILE A 457 4.07 24.52 -5.53
C ILE A 457 5.56 24.38 -5.83
N PRO A 458 6.43 24.12 -4.82
CA PRO A 458 7.84 23.85 -5.09
C PRO A 458 8.00 22.68 -6.05
N GLU A 459 8.86 22.83 -7.06
CA GLU A 459 9.19 21.72 -7.97
C GLU A 459 9.86 20.60 -7.18
N ASN A 460 9.25 19.42 -7.18
CA ASN A 460 9.91 18.22 -6.68
C ASN A 460 10.79 17.65 -7.80
N LYS A 461 12.01 18.06 -7.84
CA LYS A 461 13.08 17.25 -8.42
C LYS A 461 13.51 16.27 -7.32
N PHE A 462 13.26 14.97 -7.55
CA PHE A 462 13.76 13.90 -6.70
C PHE A 462 15.28 13.86 -6.68
#